data_c3b60c0d0a8aa346657f8f9c08406a1d
#
_entry.id   c3b60c0d0a8aa346657f8f9c08406a1d
#
_cell.length_a   1.000
_cell.length_b   1.000
_cell.length_c   1.000
_cell.angle_alpha   90.00
_cell.angle_beta   90.00
_cell.angle_gamma   90.00
#
_symmetry.space_group_name_H-M   'P 1'
#
loop_
_entity.id
_entity.type
_entity.pdbx_description
1 polymer ?
#
loop_
_entity_poly.entity_id
_entity_poly.type
_entity_poly.pdbx_seq_one_letter_code
_entity_poly.pdbx_strand_id
1 'polypeptide(L)'
;MKRLVIFCDGTWNRMSAEHPTNVLTASQLVLPKDAADIPQITYYDEGVGTSFLVNEWLETRLAGAFGWGLLDKIEAAYRFLIFNYEPGDEIFIFGFSRGAYTARSLAGLIRKCGIVPRTHARSIREIFEFYKDAGTHPDSDEAQRRRMMLSPQTIFKEEDRKWRIDHGADATTVAAAKPLVIRYLGVWDTVGALGVPQHLIISSLFGTAKKYQFHDTALSSTVQAARHAVATDEDRLSFAPALWSNLDVLNSANGEGQRYQQLWFPGDHGSVGGGGDVRGLSNEALAWIMEGAAAEGLALDATELANIKAEADPLAPLSNQSKAPGLFDRIYRRVHRDGPQQGSLLADSTRLRLAYETKSADWKPYRPLALKRIWPTA
;
A
#
# COMPACT_ATOMS: atom_id res chain seq x y z
N MET A 1 -0.37 17.60 -18.43
CA MET A 1 -0.77 16.44 -17.60
C MET A 1 0.25 15.33 -17.79
N LYS A 2 0.67 14.72 -16.71
CA LYS A 2 1.53 13.51 -16.67
C LYS A 2 1.04 12.60 -15.54
N ARG A 3 1.55 11.38 -15.49
CA ARG A 3 1.32 10.45 -14.37
C ARG A 3 2.56 10.34 -13.51
N LEU A 4 2.38 10.46 -12.21
CA LEU A 4 3.43 10.27 -11.20
C LEU A 4 3.19 8.93 -10.51
N VAL A 5 4.14 8.01 -10.66
CA VAL A 5 4.00 6.63 -10.21
C VAL A 5 5.02 6.36 -9.12
N ILE A 6 4.55 6.10 -7.91
CA ILE A 6 5.39 5.99 -6.70
C ILE A 6 5.37 4.54 -6.23
N PHE A 7 6.54 3.97 -6.07
CA PHE A 7 6.78 2.61 -5.61
C PHE A 7 7.56 2.61 -4.29
N CYS A 8 6.96 2.07 -3.24
CA CYS A 8 7.55 1.97 -1.90
C CYS A 8 7.79 0.50 -1.57
N ASP A 9 9.04 0.05 -1.60
CA ASP A 9 9.35 -1.35 -1.36
C ASP A 9 9.43 -1.70 0.12
N GLY A 10 9.27 -2.99 0.41
CA GLY A 10 9.35 -3.54 1.76
C GLY A 10 10.76 -3.48 2.33
N THR A 11 10.88 -3.59 3.65
CA THR A 11 12.16 -3.56 4.36
C THR A 11 13.08 -4.68 3.87
N TRP A 12 14.39 -4.36 3.78
CA TRP A 12 15.46 -5.23 3.26
C TRP A 12 15.42 -5.50 1.76
N ASN A 13 14.43 -5.01 1.03
CA ASN A 13 14.35 -5.18 -0.40
C ASN A 13 15.20 -4.13 -1.12
N ARG A 14 16.04 -4.61 -2.03
CA ARG A 14 16.96 -3.78 -2.81
C ARG A 14 16.69 -3.94 -4.30
N MET A 15 16.94 -2.91 -5.07
CA MET A 15 16.88 -2.97 -6.53
C MET A 15 17.82 -4.02 -7.11
N SER A 16 18.94 -4.28 -6.44
CA SER A 16 19.95 -5.29 -6.83
C SER A 16 19.68 -6.69 -6.28
N ALA A 17 18.50 -6.97 -5.71
CA ALA A 17 18.15 -8.30 -5.20
C ALA A 17 18.09 -9.32 -6.35
N GLU A 18 18.60 -10.54 -6.12
CA GLU A 18 18.54 -11.63 -7.08
C GLU A 18 17.10 -12.00 -7.45
N HIS A 19 16.21 -11.94 -6.46
CA HIS A 19 14.78 -12.18 -6.63
C HIS A 19 13.99 -10.91 -6.29
N PRO A 20 13.46 -10.21 -7.31
CA PRO A 20 12.77 -8.94 -7.11
C PRO A 20 11.41 -9.14 -6.42
N THR A 21 11.02 -8.14 -5.64
CA THR A 21 9.66 -8.03 -5.11
C THR A 21 8.66 -7.68 -6.21
N ASN A 22 7.38 -7.82 -5.92
CA ASN A 22 6.31 -7.35 -6.80
C ASN A 22 6.36 -5.83 -7.01
N VAL A 23 6.87 -5.06 -6.03
CA VAL A 23 7.03 -3.60 -6.17
C VAL A 23 8.06 -3.26 -7.24
N LEU A 24 9.23 -3.91 -7.19
CA LEU A 24 10.27 -3.68 -8.20
C LEU A 24 9.80 -4.15 -9.58
N THR A 25 9.22 -5.35 -9.68
CA THR A 25 8.70 -5.88 -10.95
C THR A 25 7.59 -4.96 -11.51
N ALA A 26 6.65 -4.49 -10.66
CA ALA A 26 5.61 -3.55 -11.06
C ALA A 26 6.18 -2.23 -11.59
N SER A 27 7.27 -1.74 -10.99
CA SER A 27 7.92 -0.51 -11.47
C SER A 27 8.52 -0.66 -12.86
N GLN A 28 8.99 -1.85 -13.20
CA GLN A 28 9.55 -2.18 -14.51
C GLN A 28 8.48 -2.35 -15.60
N LEU A 29 7.23 -2.68 -15.21
CA LEU A 29 6.11 -2.78 -16.14
C LEU A 29 5.60 -1.42 -16.64
N VAL A 30 5.87 -0.32 -15.93
CA VAL A 30 5.34 1.00 -16.29
C VAL A 30 6.05 1.54 -17.53
N LEU A 31 5.30 1.79 -18.58
CA LEU A 31 5.83 2.44 -19.78
C LEU A 31 6.18 3.91 -19.51
N PRO A 32 7.20 4.48 -20.16
CA PRO A 32 7.58 5.88 -19.96
C PRO A 32 6.51 6.87 -20.40
N LYS A 33 5.59 6.46 -21.31
CA LYS A 33 4.44 7.23 -21.79
C LYS A 33 3.33 6.28 -22.25
N ASP A 34 2.10 6.78 -22.27
CA ASP A 34 0.96 6.04 -22.83
C ASP A 34 0.80 6.26 -24.36
N ALA A 35 -0.23 5.65 -24.94
CA ALA A 35 -0.54 5.77 -26.37
C ALA A 35 -0.93 7.19 -26.82
N ALA A 36 -1.29 8.07 -25.88
CA ALA A 36 -1.58 9.48 -26.13
C ALA A 36 -0.38 10.41 -25.85
N ASP A 37 0.84 9.84 -25.76
CA ASP A 37 2.08 10.54 -25.41
C ASP A 37 2.08 11.19 -24.00
N ILE A 38 1.18 10.79 -23.10
CA ILE A 38 1.17 11.28 -21.72
C ILE A 38 2.34 10.65 -20.96
N PRO A 39 3.29 11.46 -20.46
CA PRO A 39 4.45 10.96 -19.74
C PRO A 39 4.07 10.27 -18.41
N GLN A 40 4.77 9.19 -18.08
CA GLN A 40 4.67 8.47 -16.81
C GLN A 40 6.03 8.50 -16.12
N ILE A 41 6.11 9.19 -14.99
CA ILE A 41 7.37 9.41 -14.26
C ILE A 41 7.35 8.52 -13.01
N THR A 42 8.26 7.56 -12.97
CA THR A 42 8.37 6.58 -11.90
C THR A 42 9.36 7.04 -10.83
N TYR A 43 8.96 6.92 -9.58
CA TYR A 43 9.81 7.01 -8.39
C TYR A 43 9.80 5.65 -7.68
N TYR A 44 10.97 5.09 -7.46
CA TYR A 44 11.13 3.85 -6.70
C TYR A 44 11.98 4.12 -5.46
N ASP A 45 11.49 3.66 -4.30
CA ASP A 45 12.17 3.76 -3.02
C ASP A 45 12.41 2.37 -2.43
N GLU A 46 13.68 2.04 -2.21
CA GLU A 46 14.09 0.82 -1.55
C GLU A 46 13.60 0.76 -0.09
N GLY A 47 13.38 -0.43 0.42
CA GLY A 47 12.94 -0.63 1.80
C GLY A 47 13.88 -0.06 2.86
N VAL A 48 13.34 0.18 4.06
CA VAL A 48 14.13 0.61 5.24
C VAL A 48 15.14 -0.49 5.61
N GLY A 49 16.35 -0.13 6.05
CA GLY A 49 17.36 -1.10 6.54
C GLY A 49 18.35 -1.60 5.50
N THR A 50 18.37 -1.01 4.30
CA THR A 50 19.35 -1.33 3.25
C THR A 50 20.79 -0.86 3.57
N SER A 51 21.01 -0.07 4.61
CA SER A 51 22.33 0.32 5.09
C SER A 51 23.00 -0.81 5.89
N PHE A 52 24.24 -1.07 5.62
CA PHE A 52 25.12 -2.22 5.86
C PHE A 52 25.25 -2.81 7.31
N LEU A 53 24.54 -2.31 8.33
CA LEU A 53 24.96 -2.58 9.73
C LEU A 53 23.87 -3.10 10.67
N VAL A 54 22.70 -3.53 10.22
CA VAL A 54 21.64 -3.99 11.15
C VAL A 54 21.33 -5.46 10.94
N ASN A 55 21.85 -6.31 11.85
CA ASN A 55 21.48 -7.72 11.95
C ASN A 55 20.04 -7.88 12.45
N GLU A 56 19.30 -8.87 11.96
CA GLU A 56 17.92 -9.24 12.37
C GLU A 56 17.71 -9.33 13.90
N TRP A 57 18.76 -9.68 14.66
CA TRP A 57 18.72 -9.73 16.12
C TRP A 57 18.51 -8.35 16.78
N LEU A 58 18.87 -7.26 16.08
CA LEU A 58 18.65 -5.90 16.54
C LEU A 58 17.21 -5.40 16.30
N GLU A 59 16.45 -6.03 15.41
CA GLU A 59 15.05 -5.63 15.08
C GLU A 59 14.15 -5.58 16.32
N THR A 60 14.27 -6.56 17.20
CA THR A 60 13.45 -6.66 18.42
C THR A 60 13.76 -5.56 19.45
N ARG A 61 14.96 -5.00 19.42
CA ARG A 61 15.40 -3.93 20.36
C ARG A 61 15.27 -2.50 19.79
N LEU A 62 15.11 -2.36 18.49
CA LEU A 62 15.14 -1.07 17.80
C LEU A 62 13.77 -0.61 17.29
N ALA A 63 12.66 -1.11 17.84
CA ALA A 63 11.30 -0.69 17.47
C ALA A 63 11.14 0.86 17.37
N GLY A 64 11.90 1.61 18.17
CA GLY A 64 11.97 3.08 18.08
C GLY A 64 12.71 3.61 16.85
N ALA A 65 13.76 2.94 16.38
CA ALA A 65 14.56 3.39 15.24
C ALA A 65 13.83 3.15 13.89
N PHE A 66 12.98 2.12 13.81
CA PHE A 66 12.17 1.84 12.60
C PHE A 66 11.13 2.92 12.31
N GLY A 67 10.52 3.52 13.33
CA GLY A 67 9.56 4.61 13.14
C GLY A 67 10.18 5.86 12.49
N TRP A 68 11.46 6.13 12.74
CA TRP A 68 12.17 7.26 12.16
C TRP A 68 12.46 7.03 10.66
N GLY A 69 13.01 5.88 10.28
CA GLY A 69 13.28 5.55 8.89
C GLY A 69 12.03 5.52 8.00
N LEU A 70 10.87 5.18 8.57
CA LEU A 70 9.60 5.19 7.85
C LEU A 70 9.13 6.61 7.51
N LEU A 71 9.25 7.55 8.46
CA LEU A 71 8.90 8.95 8.20
C LEU A 71 9.79 9.57 7.13
N ASP A 72 11.09 9.23 7.12
CA ASP A 72 12.03 9.70 6.10
C ASP A 72 11.63 9.21 4.70
N LYS A 73 11.10 7.97 4.60
CA LYS A 73 10.60 7.42 3.34
C LYS A 73 9.33 8.13 2.85
N ILE A 74 8.38 8.40 3.75
CA ILE A 74 7.19 9.20 3.42
C ILE A 74 7.60 10.61 2.96
N GLU A 75 8.57 11.22 3.65
CA GLU A 75 9.10 12.54 3.30
C GLU A 75 9.80 12.54 1.95
N ALA A 76 10.60 11.52 1.64
CA ALA A 76 11.27 11.40 0.34
C ALA A 76 10.27 11.29 -0.82
N ALA A 77 9.25 10.44 -0.67
CA ALA A 77 8.18 10.31 -1.66
C ALA A 77 7.35 11.62 -1.80
N TYR A 78 7.09 12.31 -0.70
CA TYR A 78 6.39 13.59 -0.74
C TYR A 78 7.25 14.70 -1.38
N ARG A 79 8.57 14.71 -1.14
CA ARG A 79 9.51 15.61 -1.84
C ARG A 79 9.50 15.37 -3.34
N PHE A 80 9.45 14.11 -3.78
CA PHE A 80 9.31 13.81 -5.21
C PHE A 80 8.03 14.47 -5.76
N LEU A 81 6.90 14.40 -5.06
CA LEU A 81 5.66 15.08 -5.46
C LEU A 81 5.81 16.60 -5.48
N ILE A 82 6.42 17.23 -4.48
CA ILE A 82 6.64 18.69 -4.43
C ILE A 82 7.34 19.19 -5.71
N PHE A 83 8.33 18.44 -6.19
CA PHE A 83 9.14 18.87 -7.33
C PHE A 83 8.60 18.48 -8.70
N ASN A 84 7.71 17.48 -8.75
CA ASN A 84 7.25 16.92 -10.02
C ASN A 84 5.75 17.08 -10.27
N TYR A 85 4.93 17.29 -9.24
CA TYR A 85 3.48 17.43 -9.40
C TYR A 85 3.10 18.82 -9.89
N GLU A 86 2.23 18.85 -10.91
CA GLU A 86 1.55 20.05 -11.36
C GLU A 86 0.02 19.81 -11.28
N PRO A 87 -0.79 20.85 -10.99
CA PRO A 87 -2.24 20.70 -10.89
C PRO A 87 -2.88 20.06 -12.13
N GLY A 88 -3.56 18.93 -11.91
CA GLY A 88 -4.16 18.12 -12.97
C GLY A 88 -3.33 16.92 -13.39
N ASP A 89 -2.16 16.67 -12.78
CA ASP A 89 -1.44 15.40 -12.90
C ASP A 89 -2.15 14.29 -12.11
N GLU A 90 -1.95 13.04 -12.55
CA GLU A 90 -2.50 11.84 -11.92
C GLU A 90 -1.44 11.14 -11.08
N ILE A 91 -1.84 10.63 -9.92
CA ILE A 91 -0.94 9.96 -8.97
C ILE A 91 -1.33 8.50 -8.82
N PHE A 92 -0.35 7.61 -8.96
CA PHE A 92 -0.45 6.18 -8.69
C PHE A 92 0.56 5.82 -7.61
N ILE A 93 0.14 5.05 -6.60
CA ILE A 93 1.00 4.70 -5.47
C ILE A 93 0.95 3.19 -5.24
N PHE A 94 2.13 2.59 -5.06
CA PHE A 94 2.25 1.15 -4.81
C PHE A 94 3.15 0.90 -3.61
N GLY A 95 2.92 -0.23 -2.93
CA GLY A 95 3.81 -0.60 -1.84
C GLY A 95 3.61 -2.02 -1.33
N PHE A 96 4.67 -2.59 -0.76
CA PHE A 96 4.68 -3.90 -0.15
C PHE A 96 5.10 -3.84 1.32
N SER A 97 4.45 -4.64 2.19
CA SER A 97 4.88 -4.75 3.58
C SER A 97 4.88 -3.39 4.31
N ARG A 98 6.02 -2.97 4.89
CA ARG A 98 6.22 -1.62 5.46
C ARG A 98 6.22 -0.52 4.40
N GLY A 99 6.61 -0.83 3.16
CA GLY A 99 6.42 0.07 2.02
C GLY A 99 4.94 0.30 1.68
N ALA A 100 4.09 -0.71 1.86
CA ALA A 100 2.64 -0.52 1.75
C ALA A 100 2.12 0.44 2.85
N TYR A 101 2.69 0.37 4.05
CA TYR A 101 2.40 1.36 5.08
C TYR A 101 2.86 2.77 4.66
N THR A 102 4.06 2.92 4.08
CA THR A 102 4.55 4.19 3.52
C THR A 102 3.60 4.72 2.45
N ALA A 103 3.18 3.89 1.51
CA ALA A 103 2.25 4.24 0.43
C ALA A 103 0.90 4.76 0.96
N ARG A 104 0.32 4.09 1.95
CA ARG A 104 -0.93 4.49 2.61
C ARG A 104 -0.76 5.78 3.41
N SER A 105 0.35 5.92 4.13
CA SER A 105 0.67 7.14 4.89
C SER A 105 0.89 8.35 3.98
N LEU A 106 1.52 8.16 2.81
CA LEU A 106 1.65 9.21 1.79
C LEU A 106 0.28 9.67 1.28
N ALA A 107 -0.64 8.73 1.01
CA ALA A 107 -2.02 9.06 0.63
C ALA A 107 -2.75 9.85 1.74
N GLY A 108 -2.55 9.49 3.01
CA GLY A 108 -3.07 10.22 4.16
C GLY A 108 -2.47 11.62 4.32
N LEU A 109 -1.15 11.75 4.11
CA LEU A 109 -0.46 13.05 4.11
C LEU A 109 -1.01 13.98 3.02
N ILE A 110 -1.15 13.46 1.79
CA ILE A 110 -1.74 14.21 0.67
C ILE A 110 -3.16 14.67 1.02
N ARG A 111 -4.00 13.79 1.58
CA ARG A 111 -5.36 14.17 1.98
C ARG A 111 -5.37 15.27 3.02
N LYS A 112 -4.53 15.18 4.05
CA LYS A 112 -4.53 16.13 5.15
C LYS A 112 -3.93 17.48 4.77
N CYS A 113 -2.83 17.47 3.99
CA CYS A 113 -2.02 18.65 3.73
C CYS A 113 -2.09 19.18 2.28
N GLY A 114 -2.58 18.38 1.32
CA GLY A 114 -2.42 18.67 -0.11
C GLY A 114 -0.98 18.40 -0.57
N ILE A 115 -0.63 18.94 -1.74
CA ILE A 115 0.75 18.96 -2.25
C ILE A 115 1.16 20.42 -2.40
N VAL A 116 2.18 20.85 -1.65
CA VAL A 116 2.66 22.21 -1.75
C VAL A 116 3.40 22.45 -3.07
N PRO A 117 3.28 23.63 -3.68
CA PRO A 117 4.05 23.96 -4.86
C PRO A 117 5.54 24.02 -4.52
N ARG A 118 6.40 23.69 -5.51
CA ARG A 118 7.87 23.69 -5.33
C ARG A 118 8.45 25.01 -4.80
N THR A 119 7.80 26.13 -5.07
CA THR A 119 8.18 27.45 -4.53
C THR A 119 8.08 27.53 -3.01
N HIS A 120 7.28 26.67 -2.41
CA HIS A 120 7.07 26.55 -0.97
C HIS A 120 7.68 25.28 -0.35
N ALA A 121 8.62 24.62 -1.04
CA ALA A 121 9.26 23.38 -0.57
C ALA A 121 9.89 23.49 0.83
N ARG A 122 10.28 24.71 1.27
CA ARG A 122 10.80 24.93 2.63
C ARG A 122 9.78 24.67 3.74
N SER A 123 8.48 24.68 3.44
CA SER A 123 7.39 24.39 4.40
C SER A 123 7.26 22.91 4.73
N ILE A 124 8.10 22.03 4.16
CA ILE A 124 8.00 20.57 4.35
C ILE A 124 7.99 20.16 5.82
N ARG A 125 8.80 20.81 6.66
CA ARG A 125 8.82 20.53 8.11
C ARG A 125 7.47 20.88 8.78
N GLU A 126 6.90 22.02 8.46
CA GLU A 126 5.59 22.44 8.97
C GLU A 126 4.48 21.47 8.55
N ILE A 127 4.52 21.00 7.30
CA ILE A 127 3.59 20.03 6.76
C ILE A 127 3.67 18.72 7.53
N PHE A 128 4.88 18.22 7.81
CA PHE A 128 5.05 16.97 8.55
C PHE A 128 4.63 17.10 10.01
N GLU A 129 4.87 18.25 10.67
CA GLU A 129 4.34 18.49 12.03
C GLU A 129 2.81 18.54 12.02
N PHE A 130 2.20 19.18 11.02
CA PHE A 130 0.76 19.17 10.86
C PHE A 130 0.19 17.79 10.55
N TYR A 131 0.86 17.01 9.70
CA TYR A 131 0.47 15.63 9.41
C TYR A 131 0.45 14.76 10.67
N LYS A 132 1.45 14.90 11.53
CA LYS A 132 1.57 14.14 12.78
C LYS A 132 0.55 14.55 13.85
N ASP A 133 -0.08 15.71 13.73
CA ASP A 133 -1.10 16.15 14.67
C ASP A 133 -2.38 15.32 14.52
N ALA A 134 -2.55 14.36 15.42
CA ALA A 134 -3.72 13.46 15.44
C ALA A 134 -5.03 14.17 15.85
N GLY A 135 -4.92 15.34 16.48
CA GLY A 135 -6.10 16.09 16.95
C GLY A 135 -6.87 16.78 15.82
N THR A 136 -6.23 17.02 14.68
CA THR A 136 -6.84 17.69 13.54
C THR A 136 -7.27 16.69 12.47
N HIS A 137 -8.58 16.49 12.34
CA HIS A 137 -9.14 15.62 11.28
C HIS A 137 -8.95 16.23 9.88
N PRO A 138 -8.67 15.45 8.81
CA PRO A 138 -8.48 15.97 7.46
C PRO A 138 -9.64 16.80 6.90
N ASP A 139 -10.87 16.51 7.34
CA ASP A 139 -12.08 17.21 6.89
C ASP A 139 -12.48 18.37 7.81
N SER A 140 -11.68 18.70 8.83
CA SER A 140 -11.92 19.85 9.71
C SER A 140 -11.68 21.19 9.00
N ASP A 141 -12.32 22.24 9.47
CA ASP A 141 -12.07 23.62 8.99
C ASP A 141 -10.61 24.03 9.12
N GLU A 142 -9.93 23.60 10.18
CA GLU A 142 -8.50 23.84 10.38
C GLU A 142 -7.68 23.23 9.24
N ALA A 143 -7.94 21.95 8.89
CA ALA A 143 -7.24 21.29 7.80
C ALA A 143 -7.57 21.94 6.44
N GLN A 144 -8.81 22.36 6.21
CA GLN A 144 -9.19 23.09 5.00
C GLN A 144 -8.49 24.45 4.89
N ARG A 145 -8.39 25.21 5.99
CA ARG A 145 -7.65 26.48 6.03
C ARG A 145 -6.17 26.30 5.72
N ARG A 146 -5.54 25.27 6.30
CA ARG A 146 -4.13 24.98 6.04
C ARG A 146 -3.89 24.56 4.59
N ARG A 147 -4.74 23.72 4.00
CA ARG A 147 -4.66 23.38 2.58
C ARG A 147 -4.85 24.60 1.67
N MET A 148 -5.78 25.49 2.01
CA MET A 148 -5.98 26.72 1.27
C MET A 148 -4.71 27.58 1.22
N MET A 149 -3.95 27.63 2.32
CA MET A 149 -2.70 28.41 2.40
C MET A 149 -1.51 27.68 1.75
N LEU A 150 -1.36 26.37 2.02
CA LEU A 150 -0.17 25.60 1.63
C LEU A 150 -0.28 25.02 0.21
N SER A 151 -1.49 24.74 -0.25
CA SER A 151 -1.76 24.11 -1.55
C SER A 151 -2.94 24.80 -2.26
N PRO A 152 -2.87 26.12 -2.52
CA PRO A 152 -3.98 26.90 -3.07
C PRO A 152 -4.40 26.44 -4.49
N GLN A 153 -3.46 25.87 -5.24
CA GLN A 153 -3.66 25.44 -6.64
C GLN A 153 -4.47 24.15 -6.80
N THR A 154 -4.81 23.46 -5.70
CA THR A 154 -5.55 22.19 -5.73
C THR A 154 -6.75 22.19 -4.79
N ILE A 155 -7.79 21.46 -5.15
CA ILE A 155 -9.00 21.19 -4.36
C ILE A 155 -9.24 19.69 -4.31
N PHE A 156 -9.99 19.18 -3.32
CA PHE A 156 -10.38 17.76 -3.27
C PHE A 156 -11.81 17.56 -3.80
N LYS A 157 -12.71 18.55 -3.59
CA LYS A 157 -14.11 18.52 -4.00
C LYS A 157 -14.50 19.88 -4.57
N GLU A 158 -15.53 19.92 -5.41
CA GLU A 158 -16.03 21.19 -5.97
C GLU A 158 -16.58 22.13 -4.88
N GLU A 159 -17.11 21.55 -3.78
CA GLU A 159 -17.59 22.34 -2.62
C GLU A 159 -16.45 23.12 -1.93
N ASP A 160 -15.20 22.66 -2.05
CA ASP A 160 -14.03 23.37 -1.51
C ASP A 160 -13.88 24.77 -2.13
N ARG A 161 -14.32 24.99 -3.39
CA ARG A 161 -14.26 26.29 -4.06
C ARG A 161 -15.11 27.32 -3.30
N LYS A 162 -16.37 26.98 -3.05
CA LYS A 162 -17.29 27.85 -2.33
C LYS A 162 -16.77 28.14 -0.94
N TRP A 163 -16.36 27.07 -0.22
CA TRP A 163 -15.82 27.21 1.13
C TRP A 163 -14.61 28.16 1.17
N ARG A 164 -13.67 28.07 0.21
CA ARG A 164 -12.50 28.94 0.12
C ARG A 164 -12.87 30.40 -0.15
N ILE A 165 -13.82 30.66 -1.05
CA ILE A 165 -14.33 32.02 -1.30
C ILE A 165 -14.94 32.61 -0.03
N ASP A 166 -15.79 31.84 0.65
CA ASP A 166 -16.45 32.26 1.90
C ASP A 166 -15.43 32.54 3.02
N HIS A 167 -14.20 31.99 2.93
CA HIS A 167 -13.10 32.20 3.88
C HIS A 167 -12.00 33.15 3.37
N GLY A 168 -12.29 33.96 2.36
CA GLY A 168 -11.45 35.07 1.91
C GLY A 168 -10.32 34.69 0.94
N ALA A 169 -10.40 33.52 0.30
CA ALA A 169 -9.47 33.20 -0.78
C ALA A 169 -9.75 34.04 -2.03
N ASP A 170 -8.69 34.33 -2.78
CA ASP A 170 -8.81 35.04 -4.07
C ASP A 170 -9.60 34.21 -5.08
N ALA A 171 -10.66 34.83 -5.67
CA ALA A 171 -11.57 34.16 -6.57
C ALA A 171 -10.88 33.61 -7.83
N THR A 172 -9.84 34.28 -8.33
CA THR A 172 -9.09 33.88 -9.51
C THR A 172 -8.28 32.60 -9.21
N THR A 173 -7.61 32.58 -8.07
CA THR A 173 -6.86 31.41 -7.59
C THR A 173 -7.79 30.20 -7.39
N VAL A 174 -8.94 30.42 -6.76
CA VAL A 174 -9.92 29.35 -6.52
C VAL A 174 -10.49 28.81 -7.84
N ALA A 175 -10.81 29.68 -8.80
CA ALA A 175 -11.31 29.27 -10.11
C ALA A 175 -10.28 28.45 -10.91
N ALA A 176 -8.99 28.79 -10.77
CA ALA A 176 -7.89 28.08 -11.46
C ALA A 176 -7.49 26.75 -10.77
N ALA A 177 -7.88 26.54 -9.51
CA ALA A 177 -7.52 25.34 -8.76
C ALA A 177 -8.09 24.08 -9.42
N LYS A 178 -7.28 23.00 -9.46
CA LYS A 178 -7.67 21.72 -10.05
C LYS A 178 -7.86 20.63 -9.01
N PRO A 179 -8.72 19.64 -9.27
CA PRO A 179 -8.85 18.48 -8.39
C PRO A 179 -7.50 17.77 -8.18
N LEU A 180 -7.16 17.49 -6.92
CA LEU A 180 -6.05 16.65 -6.54
C LEU A 180 -6.58 15.26 -6.23
N VAL A 181 -6.22 14.30 -7.06
CA VAL A 181 -6.70 12.93 -6.94
C VAL A 181 -5.54 11.93 -6.98
N ILE A 182 -5.65 10.88 -6.17
CA ILE A 182 -4.84 9.69 -6.29
C ILE A 182 -5.68 8.70 -7.11
N ARG A 183 -5.27 8.47 -8.36
CA ARG A 183 -6.00 7.60 -9.28
C ARG A 183 -6.07 6.17 -8.77
N TYR A 184 -4.94 5.66 -8.24
CA TYR A 184 -4.86 4.28 -7.80
C TYR A 184 -3.90 4.09 -6.63
N LEU A 185 -4.27 3.21 -5.70
CA LEU A 185 -3.41 2.75 -4.61
C LEU A 185 -3.38 1.21 -4.60
N GLY A 186 -2.27 0.61 -5.01
CA GLY A 186 -2.05 -0.84 -5.03
C GLY A 186 -1.11 -1.28 -3.93
N VAL A 187 -1.53 -2.17 -3.03
CA VAL A 187 -0.69 -2.60 -1.92
C VAL A 187 -0.69 -4.12 -1.73
N TRP A 188 0.50 -4.67 -1.43
CA TRP A 188 0.69 -6.07 -1.08
C TRP A 188 0.96 -6.20 0.41
N ASP A 189 0.16 -6.98 1.07
CA ASP A 189 0.25 -7.44 2.45
C ASP A 189 0.80 -6.38 3.43
N THR A 190 0.04 -5.29 3.58
CA THR A 190 0.39 -4.18 4.48
C THR A 190 0.56 -4.67 5.91
N VAL A 191 1.71 -4.42 6.51
CA VAL A 191 1.97 -4.69 7.93
C VAL A 191 2.20 -3.38 8.70
N GLY A 192 1.90 -3.37 10.00
CA GLY A 192 2.05 -2.17 10.83
C GLY A 192 3.50 -1.71 10.95
N ALA A 193 3.72 -0.40 11.16
CA ALA A 193 5.05 0.23 11.24
C ALA A 193 5.98 -0.38 12.29
N LEU A 194 5.43 -0.96 13.34
CA LEU A 194 6.19 -1.47 14.49
C LEU A 194 6.23 -3.01 14.56
N GLY A 195 5.64 -3.71 13.59
CA GLY A 195 5.54 -5.16 13.64
C GLY A 195 4.77 -5.71 14.86
N VAL A 196 4.04 -4.86 15.59
CA VAL A 196 3.27 -5.24 16.78
C VAL A 196 1.78 -5.12 16.47
N PRO A 197 0.98 -6.15 16.70
CA PRO A 197 -0.48 -6.10 16.52
C PRO A 197 -1.09 -4.97 17.34
N GLN A 198 -2.05 -4.26 16.76
CA GLN A 198 -2.71 -3.09 17.39
C GLN A 198 -3.28 -3.40 18.77
N HIS A 199 -3.78 -4.61 19.02
CA HIS A 199 -4.34 -5.03 20.31
C HIS A 199 -3.29 -5.33 21.39
N LEU A 200 -2.00 -5.47 21.05
CA LEU A 200 -0.91 -5.68 22.01
C LEU A 200 -0.18 -4.39 22.42
N ILE A 201 -0.51 -3.27 21.80
CA ILE A 201 0.05 -1.96 22.16
C ILE A 201 -0.62 -1.37 23.43
N ILE A 202 -1.31 -2.18 24.19
CA ILE A 202 -1.95 -1.81 25.47
C ILE A 202 -0.94 -1.86 26.63
N SER A 203 0.31 -1.58 26.46
CA SER A 203 1.14 -1.43 27.63
C SER A 203 1.97 -0.16 27.60
N SER A 204 1.80 0.57 28.67
CA SER A 204 2.39 1.81 29.12
C SER A 204 3.93 1.93 29.03
N LEU A 205 4.63 1.01 28.38
CA LEU A 205 6.09 0.98 28.28
C LEU A 205 6.67 1.71 27.06
N PHE A 206 5.82 2.09 26.07
CA PHE A 206 6.27 2.77 24.86
C PHE A 206 5.43 4.02 24.57
N GLY A 207 5.59 5.06 25.37
CA GLY A 207 4.95 6.38 25.16
C GLY A 207 5.19 7.00 23.79
N THR A 208 6.20 6.52 23.04
CA THR A 208 6.52 6.93 21.68
C THR A 208 5.79 6.11 20.61
N ALA A 209 5.36 4.87 20.89
CA ALA A 209 4.70 4.00 19.93
C ALA A 209 3.35 4.54 19.46
N LYS A 210 2.61 5.20 20.35
CA LYS A 210 1.32 5.83 20.07
C LYS A 210 1.41 6.96 19.02
N LYS A 211 2.57 7.58 18.89
CA LYS A 211 2.83 8.69 17.96
C LYS A 211 2.99 8.25 16.49
N TYR A 212 3.23 6.96 16.24
CA TYR A 212 3.51 6.40 14.91
C TYR A 212 2.46 5.37 14.45
N GLN A 213 1.34 5.25 15.17
CA GLN A 213 0.23 4.41 14.74
C GLN A 213 -0.51 5.06 13.57
N PHE A 214 -1.01 4.24 12.65
CA PHE A 214 -2.08 4.67 11.77
C PHE A 214 -3.22 5.18 12.64
N HIS A 215 -3.49 6.48 12.56
CA HIS A 215 -4.68 7.05 13.15
C HIS A 215 -5.92 6.65 12.35
N ASP A 216 -5.72 6.12 11.13
CA ASP A 216 -6.81 5.78 10.24
C ASP A 216 -6.54 4.43 9.55
N THR A 217 -7.31 3.40 9.91
CA THR A 217 -7.40 2.15 9.16
C THR A 217 -8.26 2.30 7.92
N ALA A 218 -8.89 3.47 7.74
CA ALA A 218 -9.74 3.79 6.61
C ALA A 218 -8.90 4.18 5.38
N LEU A 219 -9.35 3.75 4.21
CA LEU A 219 -8.80 4.22 2.95
C LEU A 219 -9.24 5.69 2.74
N SER A 220 -8.30 6.53 2.32
CA SER A 220 -8.57 7.95 2.02
C SER A 220 -9.58 8.11 0.89
N SER A 221 -10.59 8.95 1.06
CA SER A 221 -11.58 9.28 0.03
C SER A 221 -11.00 10.07 -1.17
N THR A 222 -9.74 10.52 -1.10
CA THR A 222 -9.02 11.12 -2.24
C THR A 222 -8.45 10.07 -3.20
N VAL A 223 -8.45 8.80 -2.81
CA VAL A 223 -8.08 7.66 -3.65
C VAL A 223 -9.30 7.24 -4.45
N GLN A 224 -9.19 7.17 -5.78
CA GLN A 224 -10.32 6.84 -6.66
C GLN A 224 -10.53 5.34 -6.83
N ALA A 225 -9.46 4.54 -6.79
CA ALA A 225 -9.53 3.10 -6.81
C ALA A 225 -8.36 2.49 -6.01
N ALA A 226 -8.58 1.34 -5.38
CA ALA A 226 -7.52 0.69 -4.61
C ALA A 226 -7.67 -0.83 -4.60
N ARG A 227 -6.52 -1.53 -4.58
CA ARG A 227 -6.45 -2.97 -4.36
C ARG A 227 -5.44 -3.32 -3.29
N HIS A 228 -5.84 -4.20 -2.37
CA HIS A 228 -4.98 -4.76 -1.32
C HIS A 228 -4.97 -6.29 -1.42
N ALA A 229 -3.83 -6.85 -1.80
CA ALA A 229 -3.59 -8.29 -1.75
C ALA A 229 -3.09 -8.68 -0.36
N VAL A 230 -3.80 -9.58 0.34
CA VAL A 230 -3.51 -9.98 1.72
C VAL A 230 -3.09 -11.45 1.75
N ALA A 231 -2.01 -11.77 2.45
CA ALA A 231 -1.51 -13.15 2.60
C ALA A 231 -2.39 -13.97 3.58
N THR A 232 -2.80 -15.15 3.15
CA THR A 232 -3.64 -16.05 3.96
C THR A 232 -2.83 -16.87 4.96
N ASP A 233 -1.63 -17.31 4.56
CA ASP A 233 -0.84 -18.30 5.30
C ASP A 233 0.27 -17.67 6.17
N GLU A 234 0.38 -16.36 6.22
CA GLU A 234 1.32 -15.68 7.11
C GLU A 234 0.93 -15.87 8.57
N ASP A 235 1.80 -16.46 9.36
CA ASP A 235 1.54 -16.81 10.76
C ASP A 235 2.48 -16.12 11.77
N ARG A 236 3.40 -15.27 11.33
CA ARG A 236 4.27 -14.49 12.20
C ARG A 236 3.48 -13.36 12.87
N LEU A 237 3.57 -13.28 14.20
CA LEU A 237 2.87 -12.27 15.00
C LEU A 237 3.21 -10.83 14.57
N SER A 238 4.48 -10.59 14.23
CA SER A 238 4.99 -9.28 13.79
C SER A 238 4.46 -8.84 12.42
N PHE A 239 3.83 -9.75 11.66
CA PHE A 239 3.28 -9.51 10.33
C PHE A 239 1.75 -9.46 10.31
N ALA A 240 1.14 -9.04 11.42
CA ALA A 240 -0.31 -8.84 11.45
C ALA A 240 -0.75 -7.83 10.37
N PRO A 241 -1.76 -8.17 9.53
CA PRO A 241 -2.14 -7.33 8.42
C PRO A 241 -2.88 -6.07 8.89
N ALA A 242 -2.59 -4.93 8.28
CA ALA A 242 -3.32 -3.70 8.48
C ALA A 242 -4.41 -3.57 7.39
N LEU A 243 -5.60 -4.13 7.66
CA LEU A 243 -6.71 -4.14 6.71
C LEU A 243 -7.39 -2.77 6.60
N TRP A 244 -8.00 -2.47 5.44
CA TRP A 244 -8.92 -1.34 5.31
C TRP A 244 -10.30 -1.70 5.88
N SER A 245 -10.90 -0.75 6.60
CA SER A 245 -12.16 -0.97 7.33
C SER A 245 -13.38 -0.32 6.67
N ASN A 246 -13.20 0.52 5.64
CA ASN A 246 -14.26 1.37 5.07
C ASN A 246 -14.56 1.12 3.58
N LEU A 247 -14.12 -0.01 3.00
CA LEU A 247 -14.25 -0.24 1.57
C LEU A 247 -15.72 -0.32 1.11
N ASP A 248 -16.59 -0.93 1.92
CA ASP A 248 -18.02 -1.02 1.61
C ASP A 248 -18.67 0.37 1.51
N VAL A 249 -18.30 1.28 2.42
CA VAL A 249 -18.78 2.67 2.41
C VAL A 249 -18.31 3.39 1.15
N LEU A 250 -17.04 3.23 0.78
CA LEU A 250 -16.46 3.86 -0.42
C LEU A 250 -17.07 3.29 -1.71
N ASN A 251 -17.26 1.97 -1.80
CA ASN A 251 -17.88 1.35 -2.95
C ASN A 251 -19.35 1.79 -3.09
N SER A 252 -20.11 1.85 -2.00
CA SER A 252 -21.50 2.31 -2.02
C SER A 252 -21.64 3.77 -2.44
N ALA A 253 -20.68 4.63 -2.11
CA ALA A 253 -20.69 6.04 -2.46
C ALA A 253 -20.33 6.30 -3.94
N ASN A 254 -19.63 5.36 -4.60
CA ASN A 254 -19.12 5.52 -5.98
C ASN A 254 -19.99 4.84 -7.07
N GLY A 255 -21.15 4.31 -6.71
CA GLY A 255 -22.08 3.68 -7.64
C GLY A 255 -21.70 2.26 -8.04
N GLU A 256 -22.03 1.84 -9.26
CA GLU A 256 -21.76 0.50 -9.75
C GLU A 256 -20.26 0.28 -9.99
N GLY A 257 -19.73 -0.83 -9.44
CA GLY A 257 -18.36 -1.25 -9.59
C GLY A 257 -17.59 -1.28 -8.26
N GLN A 258 -16.88 -2.37 -8.04
CA GLN A 258 -16.02 -2.52 -6.86
C GLN A 258 -14.64 -1.92 -7.15
N ARG A 259 -14.52 -0.60 -7.10
CA ARG A 259 -13.25 0.12 -7.32
C ARG A 259 -12.26 -0.06 -6.16
N TYR A 260 -12.77 -0.42 -4.98
CA TYR A 260 -11.98 -0.64 -3.76
C TYR A 260 -12.10 -2.09 -3.35
N GLN A 261 -10.98 -2.84 -3.45
CA GLN A 261 -10.98 -4.27 -3.22
C GLN A 261 -9.85 -4.66 -2.25
N GLN A 262 -10.15 -5.63 -1.39
CA GLN A 262 -9.18 -6.25 -0.49
C GLN A 262 -9.44 -7.75 -0.50
N LEU A 263 -8.52 -8.49 -1.14
CA LEU A 263 -8.67 -9.92 -1.34
C LEU A 263 -7.54 -10.72 -0.67
N TRP A 264 -7.92 -11.90 -0.20
CA TRP A 264 -7.00 -12.83 0.44
C TRP A 264 -6.45 -13.82 -0.58
N PHE A 265 -5.12 -13.80 -0.74
CA PHE A 265 -4.35 -14.65 -1.64
C PHE A 265 -3.70 -15.81 -0.89
N PRO A 266 -3.48 -16.99 -1.51
CA PRO A 266 -2.79 -18.10 -0.86
C PRO A 266 -1.31 -17.78 -0.70
N GLY A 267 -0.69 -18.37 0.33
CA GLY A 267 0.72 -18.22 0.62
C GLY A 267 1.02 -17.24 1.75
N ASP A 268 2.29 -17.17 2.12
CA ASP A 268 2.84 -16.30 3.14
C ASP A 268 3.09 -14.87 2.63
N HIS A 269 3.66 -14.02 3.46
CA HIS A 269 3.97 -12.62 3.14
C HIS A 269 4.77 -12.45 1.84
N GLY A 270 5.82 -13.27 1.67
CA GLY A 270 6.65 -13.24 0.49
C GLY A 270 5.96 -13.84 -0.75
N SER A 271 5.11 -14.86 -0.56
CA SER A 271 4.32 -15.45 -1.64
C SER A 271 3.30 -14.47 -2.23
N VAL A 272 2.90 -13.45 -1.49
CA VAL A 272 2.01 -12.38 -1.98
C VAL A 272 2.80 -11.17 -2.47
N GLY A 273 3.93 -10.85 -1.81
CA GLY A 273 4.73 -9.65 -2.11
C GLY A 273 5.94 -9.84 -3.02
N GLY A 274 6.30 -11.08 -3.34
CA GLY A 274 7.51 -11.40 -4.10
C GLY A 274 8.77 -11.44 -3.23
N GLY A 275 9.94 -11.40 -3.87
CA GLY A 275 11.23 -11.42 -3.18
C GLY A 275 11.81 -12.82 -2.96
N GLY A 276 11.25 -13.87 -3.56
CA GLY A 276 11.73 -15.25 -3.52
C GLY A 276 11.89 -15.87 -4.91
N ASP A 277 12.52 -17.03 -4.95
CA ASP A 277 12.77 -17.80 -6.18
C ASP A 277 11.51 -18.54 -6.69
N VAL A 278 10.49 -18.70 -5.84
CA VAL A 278 9.19 -19.30 -6.21
C VAL A 278 8.18 -18.18 -6.44
N ARG A 279 7.78 -17.97 -7.70
CA ARG A 279 7.00 -16.79 -8.11
C ARG A 279 5.54 -17.07 -8.46
N GLY A 280 5.11 -18.33 -8.58
CA GLY A 280 3.77 -18.68 -9.05
C GLY A 280 2.65 -17.92 -8.33
N LEU A 281 2.64 -17.91 -6.99
CA LEU A 281 1.63 -17.17 -6.20
C LEU A 281 1.84 -15.65 -6.23
N SER A 282 3.09 -15.18 -6.20
CA SER A 282 3.36 -13.74 -6.21
C SER A 282 3.00 -13.11 -7.56
N ASN A 283 3.14 -13.83 -8.66
CA ASN A 283 2.71 -13.38 -9.98
C ASN A 283 1.19 -13.21 -10.07
N GLU A 284 0.40 -14.06 -9.41
CA GLU A 284 -1.06 -13.88 -9.26
C GLU A 284 -1.41 -12.53 -8.61
N ALA A 285 -0.82 -12.26 -7.45
CA ALA A 285 -1.08 -11.03 -6.71
C ALA A 285 -0.56 -9.78 -7.47
N LEU A 286 0.59 -9.91 -8.15
CA LEU A 286 1.16 -8.85 -8.99
C LEU A 286 0.22 -8.51 -10.16
N ALA A 287 -0.17 -9.51 -10.93
CA ALA A 287 -1.05 -9.31 -12.07
C ALA A 287 -2.36 -8.65 -11.65
N TRP A 288 -3.00 -9.13 -10.59
CA TRP A 288 -4.24 -8.58 -10.09
C TRP A 288 -4.12 -7.10 -9.68
N ILE A 289 -3.06 -6.69 -8.98
CA ILE A 289 -2.83 -5.29 -8.60
C ILE A 289 -2.59 -4.43 -9.86
N MET A 290 -1.76 -4.90 -10.80
CA MET A 290 -1.40 -4.12 -11.99
C MET A 290 -2.55 -4.01 -13.00
N GLU A 291 -3.40 -5.02 -13.13
CA GLU A 291 -4.66 -4.91 -13.90
C GLU A 291 -5.59 -3.84 -13.34
N GLY A 292 -5.66 -3.69 -12.00
CA GLY A 292 -6.40 -2.59 -11.37
C GLY A 292 -5.84 -1.22 -11.73
N ALA A 293 -4.53 -1.08 -11.77
CA ALA A 293 -3.86 0.16 -12.16
C ALA A 293 -4.07 0.47 -13.66
N ALA A 294 -4.00 -0.54 -14.52
CA ALA A 294 -4.27 -0.41 -15.96
C ALA A 294 -5.71 0.04 -16.22
N ALA A 295 -6.69 -0.51 -15.49
CA ALA A 295 -8.09 -0.09 -15.57
C ALA A 295 -8.30 1.39 -15.19
N GLU A 296 -7.43 1.95 -14.35
CA GLU A 296 -7.42 3.37 -13.97
C GLU A 296 -6.51 4.22 -14.89
N GLY A 297 -6.00 3.64 -15.97
CA GLY A 297 -5.30 4.37 -17.04
C GLY A 297 -3.78 4.34 -16.97
N LEU A 298 -3.15 3.58 -16.06
CA LEU A 298 -1.70 3.40 -16.07
C LEU A 298 -1.27 2.56 -17.29
N ALA A 299 -0.39 3.10 -18.12
CA ALA A 299 0.13 2.38 -19.28
C ALA A 299 1.24 1.42 -18.87
N LEU A 300 1.05 0.14 -19.19
CA LEU A 300 1.93 -0.96 -18.82
C LEU A 300 2.42 -1.69 -20.07
N ASP A 301 3.56 -2.35 -19.95
CA ASP A 301 4.00 -3.33 -20.93
C ASP A 301 3.05 -4.55 -20.89
N ALA A 302 2.15 -4.59 -21.90
CA ALA A 302 1.12 -5.62 -21.99
C ALA A 302 1.72 -7.02 -22.26
N THR A 303 2.86 -7.09 -22.97
CA THR A 303 3.54 -8.34 -23.25
C THR A 303 4.13 -8.94 -21.98
N GLU A 304 4.83 -8.12 -21.22
CA GLU A 304 5.45 -8.58 -19.97
C GLU A 304 4.39 -8.90 -18.90
N LEU A 305 3.31 -8.12 -18.81
CA LEU A 305 2.19 -8.47 -17.93
C LEU A 305 1.53 -9.79 -18.33
N ALA A 306 1.41 -10.10 -19.63
CA ALA A 306 0.91 -11.37 -20.11
C ALA A 306 1.85 -12.54 -19.75
N ASN A 307 3.17 -12.34 -19.83
CA ASN A 307 4.17 -13.34 -19.41
C ASN A 307 4.04 -13.64 -17.90
N ILE A 308 3.94 -12.62 -17.07
CA ILE A 308 3.74 -12.76 -15.61
C ILE A 308 2.47 -13.57 -15.33
N LYS A 309 1.38 -13.28 -16.04
CA LYS A 309 0.12 -14.04 -15.89
C LYS A 309 0.26 -15.50 -16.34
N ALA A 310 1.01 -15.77 -17.38
CA ALA A 310 1.25 -17.13 -17.87
C ALA A 310 2.11 -17.96 -16.91
N GLU A 311 2.99 -17.32 -16.15
CA GLU A 311 3.82 -17.96 -15.12
C GLU A 311 3.12 -18.05 -13.75
N ALA A 312 1.94 -17.44 -13.60
CA ALA A 312 1.16 -17.53 -12.38
C ALA A 312 0.62 -18.95 -12.17
N ASP A 313 0.78 -19.46 -10.96
CA ASP A 313 0.32 -20.80 -10.58
C ASP A 313 -0.35 -20.78 -9.21
N PRO A 314 -1.69 -20.88 -9.14
CA PRO A 314 -2.42 -20.91 -7.87
C PRO A 314 -2.12 -22.14 -7.01
N LEU A 315 -1.47 -23.18 -7.57
CA LEU A 315 -1.08 -24.39 -6.84
C LEU A 315 0.41 -24.43 -6.48
N ALA A 316 1.17 -23.41 -6.80
CA ALA A 316 2.58 -23.28 -6.42
C ALA A 316 2.78 -23.42 -4.90
N PRO A 317 3.99 -23.75 -4.43
CA PRO A 317 4.31 -23.82 -3.00
C PRO A 317 3.84 -22.57 -2.23
N LEU A 318 3.37 -22.77 -0.97
CA LEU A 318 2.88 -21.69 -0.10
C LEU A 318 3.99 -20.76 0.42
N SER A 319 5.25 -21.16 0.30
CA SER A 319 6.42 -20.34 0.55
C SER A 319 7.04 -19.87 -0.75
N ASN A 320 7.48 -18.63 -0.81
CA ASN A 320 8.17 -18.09 -1.99
C ASN A 320 9.66 -18.48 -2.06
N GLN A 321 10.14 -19.37 -1.18
CA GLN A 321 11.51 -19.85 -1.16
C GLN A 321 11.56 -21.37 -1.28
N SER A 322 12.38 -21.88 -2.20
CA SER A 322 12.60 -23.32 -2.38
C SER A 322 13.45 -23.92 -1.25
N LYS A 323 14.29 -23.09 -0.58
CA LYS A 323 15.10 -23.53 0.56
C LYS A 323 14.28 -23.45 1.86
N ALA A 324 14.35 -24.53 2.65
CA ALA A 324 13.70 -24.55 3.96
C ALA A 324 14.23 -23.42 4.86
N PRO A 325 13.35 -22.76 5.65
CA PRO A 325 13.74 -21.70 6.58
C PRO A 325 14.78 -22.23 7.59
N GLY A 326 15.74 -21.37 7.93
CA GLY A 326 16.80 -21.67 8.88
C GLY A 326 16.27 -21.93 10.31
N LEU A 327 17.14 -22.46 11.18
CA LEU A 327 16.75 -22.79 12.57
C LEU A 327 16.25 -21.54 13.35
N PHE A 328 16.74 -20.35 13.01
CA PHE A 328 16.36 -19.07 13.62
C PHE A 328 14.96 -18.58 13.21
N ASP A 329 14.51 -18.91 12.02
CA ASP A 329 13.15 -18.55 11.53
C ASP A 329 12.03 -19.29 12.28
N ARG A 330 12.40 -20.34 13.05
CA ARG A 330 11.46 -21.11 13.88
C ARG A 330 11.18 -20.49 15.25
N ILE A 331 11.90 -19.46 15.65
CA ILE A 331 11.82 -18.84 16.98
C ILE A 331 10.70 -17.77 17.04
N TYR A 332 10.14 -17.37 15.91
CA TYR A 332 9.07 -16.39 15.91
C TYR A 332 7.78 -16.93 16.53
N ARG A 333 7.14 -16.09 17.35
CA ARG A 333 5.82 -16.40 17.90
C ARG A 333 4.81 -16.46 16.75
N ARG A 334 4.19 -17.63 16.55
CA ARG A 334 3.21 -17.87 15.49
C ARG A 334 1.81 -17.62 16.00
N VAL A 335 1.03 -16.90 15.23
CA VAL A 335 -0.39 -16.61 15.48
C VAL A 335 -1.10 -16.56 14.15
N HIS A 336 -2.15 -17.36 13.99
CA HIS A 336 -2.95 -17.30 12.77
C HIS A 336 -3.66 -15.96 12.64
N ARG A 337 -3.68 -15.43 11.43
CA ARG A 337 -4.42 -14.22 11.11
C ARG A 337 -5.92 -14.44 11.26
N ASP A 338 -6.63 -13.41 11.70
CA ASP A 338 -8.09 -13.36 11.57
C ASP A 338 -8.43 -13.10 10.10
N GLY A 339 -8.90 -14.14 9.42
CA GLY A 339 -9.25 -14.09 8.00
C GLY A 339 -10.59 -13.41 7.73
N PRO A 340 -11.00 -13.37 6.46
CA PRO A 340 -12.23 -12.72 6.03
C PRO A 340 -13.46 -13.44 6.60
N GLN A 341 -14.53 -12.68 6.77
CA GLN A 341 -15.82 -13.20 7.24
C GLN A 341 -16.63 -13.87 6.13
N GLN A 342 -16.32 -13.58 4.87
CA GLN A 342 -17.08 -14.00 3.70
C GLN A 342 -16.14 -14.53 2.60
N GLY A 343 -16.58 -15.58 1.90
CA GLY A 343 -15.84 -16.16 0.78
C GLY A 343 -15.69 -15.23 -0.43
N SER A 344 -16.53 -14.21 -0.54
CA SER A 344 -16.42 -13.17 -1.58
C SER A 344 -15.11 -12.35 -1.49
N LEU A 345 -14.47 -12.32 -0.31
CA LEU A 345 -13.20 -11.64 -0.09
C LEU A 345 -11.97 -12.52 -0.40
N LEU A 346 -12.15 -13.70 -0.95
CA LEU A 346 -11.05 -14.56 -1.43
C LEU A 346 -10.71 -14.24 -2.88
N ALA A 347 -9.41 -14.22 -3.18
CA ALA A 347 -8.93 -14.24 -4.55
C ALA A 347 -9.36 -15.55 -5.26
N ASP A 348 -9.45 -15.51 -6.57
CA ASP A 348 -9.84 -16.70 -7.37
C ASP A 348 -8.82 -17.83 -7.19
N SER A 349 -7.53 -17.52 -7.11
CA SER A 349 -6.46 -18.48 -6.78
C SER A 349 -6.69 -19.17 -5.44
N THR A 350 -7.14 -18.45 -4.41
CA THR A 350 -7.47 -19.03 -3.09
C THR A 350 -8.68 -19.96 -3.20
N ARG A 351 -9.74 -19.54 -3.91
CA ARG A 351 -10.94 -20.37 -4.12
C ARG A 351 -10.59 -21.65 -4.87
N LEU A 352 -9.81 -21.53 -5.95
CA LEU A 352 -9.34 -22.67 -6.73
C LEU A 352 -8.56 -23.65 -5.85
N ARG A 353 -7.62 -23.14 -5.04
CA ARG A 353 -6.79 -23.97 -4.16
C ARG A 353 -7.60 -24.67 -3.07
N LEU A 354 -8.62 -24.02 -2.51
CA LEU A 354 -9.54 -24.63 -1.52
C LEU A 354 -10.38 -25.76 -2.13
N ALA A 355 -10.75 -25.63 -3.40
CA ALA A 355 -11.55 -26.60 -4.13
C ALA A 355 -10.71 -27.69 -4.82
N TYR A 356 -9.39 -27.50 -4.92
CA TYR A 356 -8.53 -28.43 -5.63
C TYR A 356 -8.43 -29.77 -4.91
N GLU A 357 -8.64 -30.84 -5.64
CA GLU A 357 -8.52 -32.22 -5.19
C GLU A 357 -7.69 -33.04 -6.20
N THR A 358 -6.89 -33.95 -5.71
CA THR A 358 -6.12 -34.88 -6.53
C THR A 358 -6.12 -36.29 -5.93
N LYS A 359 -5.91 -37.31 -6.76
CA LYS A 359 -5.83 -38.73 -6.37
C LYS A 359 -4.44 -39.12 -5.79
N SER A 360 -3.51 -38.17 -5.62
CA SER A 360 -2.21 -38.47 -5.04
C SER A 360 -2.34 -38.91 -3.57
N ALA A 361 -1.60 -39.95 -3.19
CA ALA A 361 -1.63 -40.50 -1.83
C ALA A 361 -1.14 -39.52 -0.77
N ASP A 362 -0.27 -38.58 -1.15
CA ASP A 362 0.30 -37.54 -0.26
C ASP A 362 -0.50 -36.24 -0.26
N TRP A 363 -1.59 -36.16 -1.02
CA TRP A 363 -2.39 -34.96 -1.11
C TRP A 363 -3.10 -34.66 0.20
N LYS A 364 -3.06 -33.38 0.58
CA LYS A 364 -3.83 -32.84 1.71
C LYS A 364 -4.63 -31.63 1.25
N PRO A 365 -5.91 -31.53 1.65
CA PRO A 365 -6.71 -30.37 1.29
C PRO A 365 -6.09 -29.08 1.86
N TYR A 366 -6.09 -28.02 1.05
CA TYR A 366 -5.68 -26.70 1.53
C TYR A 366 -6.74 -26.16 2.51
N ARG A 367 -6.38 -26.08 3.77
CA ARG A 367 -7.29 -25.66 4.87
C ARG A 367 -6.55 -24.73 5.85
N PRO A 368 -6.18 -23.51 5.42
CA PRO A 368 -5.48 -22.54 6.28
C PRO A 368 -6.37 -22.12 7.45
N LEU A 369 -5.80 -22.02 8.64
CA LEU A 369 -6.57 -21.67 9.86
C LEU A 369 -7.16 -20.26 9.80
N ALA A 370 -6.53 -19.34 9.09
CA ALA A 370 -7.08 -18.01 8.83
C ALA A 370 -8.45 -18.06 8.15
N LEU A 371 -8.71 -19.08 7.32
CA LEU A 371 -9.98 -19.25 6.59
C LEU A 371 -10.95 -20.24 7.24
N LYS A 372 -10.71 -20.67 8.48
CA LYS A 372 -11.53 -21.70 9.16
C LYS A 372 -13.04 -21.39 9.13
N ARG A 373 -13.42 -20.11 9.20
CA ARG A 373 -14.82 -19.68 9.22
C ARG A 373 -15.55 -19.89 7.89
N ILE A 374 -14.81 -19.98 6.80
CA ILE A 374 -15.33 -20.04 5.43
C ILE A 374 -14.82 -21.27 4.66
N TRP A 375 -14.27 -22.27 5.37
CA TRP A 375 -13.94 -23.53 4.72
C TRP A 375 -15.18 -24.14 4.08
N PRO A 376 -15.04 -24.78 2.89
CA PRO A 376 -16.13 -25.55 2.33
C PRO A 376 -16.59 -26.58 3.37
N THR A 377 -17.87 -26.61 3.67
CA THR A 377 -18.48 -27.73 4.40
C THR A 377 -18.41 -28.93 3.48
N ALA A 378 -17.80 -30.02 3.95
CA ALA A 378 -17.70 -31.29 3.24
C ALA A 378 -19.08 -31.84 2.89
#